data_4745efcfb849d3af9414f6b6a60430fe
#
_entry.id   4745efcfb849d3af9414f6b6a60430fe
#
_cell.length_a   1.000
_cell.length_b   1.000
_cell.length_c   1.000
_cell.angle_alpha   90.00
_cell.angle_beta   90.00
_cell.angle_gamma   90.00
#
_symmetry.space_group_name_H-M   'P 1'
#
loop_
_entity.id
_entity.type
_entity.pdbx_description
1 polymer ?
#
loop_
_entity_poly.entity_id
_entity_poly.type
_entity_poly.pdbx_seq_one_letter_code
_entity_poly.pdbx_strand_id
1 'polypeptide(L)'
;EQVCCGMPALLSGDEQSADKLGRINQEIFKTETVITVCPTCNRMLAEEYELKGVRVMDAFEFLNEVSNFQLLTSNIQTRTAYHQPCHSAGTKAPEIIKAFLKASTDYQEIDDVCCGGGGLFTFKYPELSDMIGQRRMETLLLPETSNMKPVTFYVVTNCPGCMMQLEYLLSSGKQGIRVRHILNLITDAHKTGCPVPHTQE
;
A
#
# COMPACT_ATOMS: atom_id res chain seq x y z
N GLU A 1 23.87 -0.46 5.55
CA GLU A 1 22.48 0.01 5.57
C GLU A 1 21.85 -0.18 4.20
N GLN A 2 20.59 -0.65 4.15
CA GLN A 2 19.85 -0.79 2.90
C GLN A 2 19.64 0.58 2.25
N VAL A 3 19.57 0.57 0.91
CA VAL A 3 19.25 1.75 0.10
C VAL A 3 17.91 1.57 -0.62
N CYS A 4 17.50 2.56 -1.41
CA CYS A 4 16.29 2.44 -2.24
C CYS A 4 16.34 1.17 -3.10
N CYS A 5 15.18 0.54 -3.34
CA CYS A 5 15.11 -0.65 -4.20
C CYS A 5 15.50 -0.41 -5.67
N GLY A 6 15.61 0.84 -6.10
CA GLY A 6 16.02 1.19 -7.46
C GLY A 6 14.88 1.26 -8.49
N MET A 7 13.66 0.82 -8.17
CA MET A 7 12.54 0.87 -9.12
C MET A 7 12.27 2.26 -9.71
N PRO A 8 12.33 3.38 -8.94
CA PRO A 8 12.18 4.72 -9.52
C PRO A 8 13.24 5.05 -10.58
N ALA A 9 14.49 4.64 -10.36
CA ALA A 9 15.57 4.82 -11.32
C ALA A 9 15.33 3.98 -12.58
N LEU A 10 15.01 2.70 -12.40
CA LEU A 10 14.70 1.78 -13.50
C LEU A 10 13.55 2.31 -14.37
N LEU A 11 12.43 2.72 -13.76
CA LEU A 11 11.28 3.27 -14.48
C LEU A 11 11.56 4.62 -15.15
N SER A 12 12.62 5.33 -14.74
CA SER A 12 13.06 6.56 -15.40
C SER A 12 14.00 6.33 -16.57
N GLY A 13 14.46 5.09 -16.78
CA GLY A 13 15.46 4.70 -17.76
C GLY A 13 16.89 4.89 -17.27
N ASP A 14 17.12 5.15 -15.99
CA ASP A 14 18.43 5.21 -15.35
C ASP A 14 18.82 3.82 -14.80
N GLU A 15 19.11 2.92 -15.73
CA GLU A 15 19.50 1.54 -15.42
C GLU A 15 20.79 1.49 -14.58
N GLN A 16 21.74 2.41 -14.86
CA GLN A 16 23.00 2.45 -14.13
C GLN A 16 22.82 2.71 -12.64
N SER A 17 21.96 3.68 -12.29
CA SER A 17 21.63 3.95 -10.90
C SER A 17 20.82 2.81 -10.28
N ALA A 18 19.90 2.19 -11.02
CA ALA A 18 19.14 1.03 -10.55
C ALA A 18 20.06 -0.15 -10.22
N ASP A 19 20.99 -0.49 -11.12
CA ASP A 19 22.00 -1.54 -10.92
C ASP A 19 22.89 -1.29 -9.71
N LYS A 20 23.37 -0.04 -9.56
CA LYS A 20 24.21 0.33 -8.39
C LYS A 20 23.46 0.11 -7.08
N LEU A 21 22.20 0.55 -7.00
CA LEU A 21 21.35 0.35 -5.82
C LEU A 21 21.08 -1.15 -5.59
N GLY A 22 20.85 -1.89 -6.68
CA GLY A 22 20.66 -3.33 -6.65
C GLY A 22 21.83 -4.08 -6.03
N ARG A 23 23.05 -3.79 -6.47
CA ARG A 23 24.27 -4.41 -5.95
C ARG A 23 24.46 -4.15 -4.45
N ILE A 24 24.24 -2.92 -3.99
CA ILE A 24 24.33 -2.57 -2.58
C ILE A 24 23.34 -3.40 -1.75
N ASN A 25 22.09 -3.48 -2.20
CA ASN A 25 21.06 -4.24 -1.48
C ASN A 25 21.32 -5.75 -1.53
N GLN A 26 21.80 -6.31 -2.64
CA GLN A 26 22.19 -7.73 -2.75
C GLN A 26 23.29 -8.13 -1.78
N GLU A 27 24.23 -7.23 -1.50
CA GLU A 27 25.29 -7.48 -0.49
C GLU A 27 24.72 -7.51 0.94
N ILE A 28 23.64 -6.78 1.20
CA ILE A 28 23.02 -6.64 2.52
C ILE A 28 21.99 -7.74 2.78
N PHE A 29 21.17 -8.08 1.80
CA PHE A 29 20.10 -9.06 1.94
C PHE A 29 20.63 -10.50 1.87
N LYS A 30 21.39 -10.89 2.92
CA LYS A 30 21.92 -12.25 3.11
C LYS A 30 21.16 -12.98 4.21
N THR A 31 19.84 -12.88 4.18
CA THR A 31 18.92 -13.52 5.13
C THR A 31 18.06 -14.53 4.39
N GLU A 32 17.37 -15.42 5.11
CA GLU A 32 16.45 -16.38 4.51
C GLU A 32 15.20 -15.69 3.92
N THR A 33 14.76 -14.61 4.57
CA THR A 33 13.54 -13.88 4.16
C THR A 33 13.74 -12.38 4.25
N VAL A 34 13.30 -11.67 3.21
CA VAL A 34 13.17 -10.21 3.16
C VAL A 34 11.69 -9.86 3.09
N ILE A 35 11.22 -9.09 4.06
CA ILE A 35 9.84 -8.63 4.14
C ILE A 35 9.75 -7.18 3.67
N THR A 36 8.82 -6.90 2.77
CA THR A 36 8.62 -5.57 2.21
C THR A 36 7.24 -5.04 2.58
N VAL A 37 7.15 -3.74 2.85
CA VAL A 37 5.87 -3.04 3.12
C VAL A 37 5.36 -2.25 1.90
N CYS A 38 6.06 -2.36 0.78
CA CYS A 38 5.74 -1.67 -0.46
C CYS A 38 5.74 -2.68 -1.62
N PRO A 39 4.61 -2.85 -2.34
CA PRO A 39 4.54 -3.80 -3.45
C PRO A 39 5.49 -3.47 -4.59
N THR A 40 5.84 -2.19 -4.79
CA THR A 40 6.86 -1.79 -5.76
C THR A 40 8.24 -2.30 -5.37
N CYS A 41 8.60 -2.21 -4.09
CA CYS A 41 9.86 -2.79 -3.59
C CYS A 41 9.82 -4.32 -3.63
N ASN A 42 8.69 -4.93 -3.29
CA ASN A 42 8.51 -6.38 -3.36
C ASN A 42 8.81 -6.87 -4.78
N ARG A 43 8.16 -6.28 -5.76
CA ARG A 43 8.34 -6.64 -7.17
C ARG A 43 9.78 -6.46 -7.63
N MET A 44 10.41 -5.32 -7.33
CA MET A 44 11.81 -5.06 -7.69
C MET A 44 12.76 -6.08 -7.10
N LEU A 45 12.60 -6.42 -5.83
CA LEU A 45 13.46 -7.38 -5.14
C LEU A 45 13.22 -8.83 -5.59
N ALA A 46 11.97 -9.17 -5.94
CA ALA A 46 11.61 -10.52 -6.35
C ALA A 46 11.91 -10.82 -7.82
N GLU A 47 11.76 -9.83 -8.70
CA GLU A 47 11.83 -10.02 -10.16
C GLU A 47 13.14 -9.52 -10.77
N GLU A 48 13.70 -8.41 -10.26
CA GLU A 48 14.87 -7.77 -10.87
C GLU A 48 16.19 -8.06 -10.14
N TYR A 49 16.11 -8.50 -8.88
CA TYR A 49 17.31 -8.84 -8.11
C TYR A 49 17.60 -10.33 -8.16
N GLU A 50 18.87 -10.69 -8.32
CA GLU A 50 19.33 -12.06 -8.19
C GLU A 50 19.60 -12.43 -6.71
N LEU A 51 18.56 -12.45 -5.88
CA LEU A 51 18.65 -12.83 -4.47
C LEU A 51 18.59 -14.35 -4.31
N LYS A 52 19.71 -15.02 -4.54
CA LYS A 52 19.79 -16.50 -4.46
C LYS A 52 19.49 -17.01 -3.05
N GLY A 53 18.47 -17.85 -2.94
CA GLY A 53 18.09 -18.48 -1.66
C GLY A 53 17.37 -17.55 -0.69
N VAL A 54 17.05 -16.32 -1.09
CA VAL A 54 16.31 -15.36 -0.29
C VAL A 54 14.84 -15.34 -0.73
N ARG A 55 13.92 -15.55 0.20
CA ARG A 55 12.50 -15.42 -0.05
C ARG A 55 12.10 -13.96 0.13
N VAL A 56 11.57 -13.32 -0.91
CA VAL A 56 10.99 -11.97 -0.83
C VAL A 56 9.48 -12.08 -0.64
N MET A 57 8.95 -11.42 0.38
CA MET A 57 7.54 -11.49 0.74
C MET A 57 6.95 -10.09 1.00
N ASP A 58 5.69 -9.91 0.62
CA ASP A 58 4.89 -8.79 1.11
C ASP A 58 4.59 -8.98 2.60
N ALA A 59 4.58 -7.88 3.36
CA ALA A 59 4.36 -7.92 4.80
C ALA A 59 3.01 -8.55 5.18
N PHE A 60 1.97 -8.37 4.35
CA PHE A 60 0.64 -8.95 4.64
C PHE A 60 0.60 -10.43 4.34
N GLU A 61 1.31 -10.90 3.34
CA GLU A 61 1.48 -12.33 3.08
C GLU A 61 2.23 -13.01 4.23
N PHE A 62 3.32 -12.38 4.69
CA PHE A 62 4.09 -12.86 5.84
C PHE A 62 3.23 -12.89 7.12
N LEU A 63 2.54 -11.80 7.44
CA LEU A 63 1.66 -11.74 8.61
C LEU A 63 0.56 -12.82 8.55
N ASN A 64 0.02 -13.09 7.38
CA ASN A 64 -1.00 -14.12 7.20
C ASN A 64 -0.43 -15.55 7.35
N GLU A 65 0.87 -15.76 7.07
CA GLU A 65 1.53 -17.05 7.29
C GLU A 65 1.87 -17.32 8.76
N VAL A 66 2.40 -16.30 9.47
CA VAL A 66 2.90 -16.47 10.85
C VAL A 66 1.82 -16.24 11.91
N SER A 67 0.74 -15.57 11.55
CA SER A 67 -0.39 -15.31 12.43
C SER A 67 -1.68 -15.40 11.63
N ASN A 68 -2.77 -15.73 12.28
CA ASN A 68 -4.07 -15.64 11.63
C ASN A 68 -4.48 -14.16 11.54
N PHE A 69 -3.79 -13.39 10.66
CA PHE A 69 -3.91 -11.94 10.53
C PHE A 69 -5.38 -11.49 10.36
N GLN A 70 -6.20 -12.31 9.71
CA GLN A 70 -7.63 -12.05 9.56
C GLN A 70 -8.38 -12.08 10.89
N LEU A 71 -7.85 -12.76 11.92
CA LEU A 71 -8.45 -12.80 13.26
C LEU A 71 -7.96 -11.65 14.16
N LEU A 72 -6.98 -10.86 13.74
CA LEU A 72 -6.59 -9.62 14.44
C LEU A 72 -7.63 -8.50 14.21
N THR A 73 -8.90 -8.87 14.10
CA THR A 73 -9.99 -7.95 13.85
C THR A 73 -10.22 -7.09 15.08
N SER A 74 -9.84 -5.83 14.95
CA SER A 74 -10.26 -4.77 15.84
C SER A 74 -11.50 -4.12 15.25
N ASN A 75 -12.51 -3.84 16.04
CA ASN A 75 -13.65 -3.04 15.58
C ASN A 75 -13.20 -1.58 15.40
N ILE A 76 -12.59 -1.31 14.24
CA ILE A 76 -12.12 0.02 13.87
C ILE A 76 -13.33 0.80 13.38
N GLN A 77 -13.90 1.66 14.21
CA GLN A 77 -15.08 2.46 13.88
C GLN A 77 -14.74 3.55 12.86
N THR A 78 -14.43 3.15 11.63
CA THR A 78 -14.12 4.05 10.53
C THR A 78 -14.55 3.47 9.20
N ARG A 79 -14.89 4.33 8.25
CA ARG A 79 -15.18 3.93 6.86
C ARG A 79 -13.88 3.84 6.09
N THR A 80 -13.73 2.78 5.31
CA THR A 80 -12.54 2.55 4.52
C THR A 80 -12.87 2.10 3.10
N ALA A 81 -11.99 2.43 2.16
CA ALA A 81 -11.89 1.76 0.86
C ALA A 81 -10.42 1.42 0.60
N TYR A 82 -10.17 0.36 -0.11
CA TYR A 82 -8.81 -0.06 -0.44
C TYR A 82 -8.45 0.33 -1.88
N HIS A 83 -7.43 1.19 -2.00
CA HIS A 83 -6.79 1.41 -3.28
C HIS A 83 -5.71 0.35 -3.51
N GLN A 84 -5.99 -0.59 -4.40
CA GLN A 84 -5.05 -1.62 -4.79
C GLN A 84 -3.94 -1.03 -5.68
N PRO A 85 -2.67 -1.10 -5.26
CA PRO A 85 -1.56 -0.69 -6.11
C PRO A 85 -1.39 -1.60 -7.32
N CYS A 86 -0.99 -1.05 -8.46
CA CYS A 86 -0.79 -1.85 -9.67
C CYS A 86 0.30 -2.92 -9.52
N HIS A 87 1.35 -2.65 -8.72
CA HIS A 87 2.41 -3.62 -8.44
C HIS A 87 2.01 -4.73 -7.46
N SER A 88 0.82 -4.65 -6.85
CA SER A 88 0.25 -5.78 -6.07
C SER A 88 -0.50 -6.79 -6.94
N ALA A 89 -0.69 -6.51 -8.23
CA ALA A 89 -1.36 -7.44 -9.13
C ALA A 89 -0.61 -8.78 -9.19
N GLY A 90 -1.35 -9.87 -9.03
CA GLY A 90 -0.79 -11.22 -9.04
C GLY A 90 -0.22 -11.69 -7.69
N THR A 91 -0.21 -10.85 -6.65
CA THR A 91 0.13 -11.25 -5.27
C THR A 91 -1.13 -11.57 -4.46
N LYS A 92 -0.97 -12.20 -3.29
CA LYS A 92 -2.08 -12.47 -2.36
C LYS A 92 -2.37 -11.30 -1.42
N ALA A 93 -1.48 -10.31 -1.34
CA ALA A 93 -1.61 -9.18 -0.41
C ALA A 93 -2.94 -8.42 -0.54
N PRO A 94 -3.45 -8.08 -1.76
CA PRO A 94 -4.73 -7.39 -1.89
C PRO A 94 -5.91 -8.14 -1.28
N GLU A 95 -5.98 -9.46 -1.49
CA GLU A 95 -7.06 -10.29 -0.95
C GLU A 95 -7.02 -10.34 0.57
N ILE A 96 -5.82 -10.49 1.14
CA ILE A 96 -5.60 -10.49 2.59
C ILE A 96 -6.02 -9.15 3.20
N ILE A 97 -5.60 -8.03 2.58
CA ILE A 97 -5.92 -6.68 3.04
C ILE A 97 -7.44 -6.42 2.95
N LYS A 98 -8.07 -6.75 1.81
CA LYS A 98 -9.52 -6.59 1.64
C LYS A 98 -10.30 -7.41 2.66
N ALA A 99 -9.90 -8.66 2.93
CA ALA A 99 -10.53 -9.50 3.95
C ALA A 99 -10.41 -8.90 5.35
N PHE A 100 -9.22 -8.40 5.72
CA PHE A 100 -9.01 -7.70 6.99
C PHE A 100 -9.88 -6.45 7.12
N LEU A 101 -9.93 -5.59 6.10
CA LEU A 101 -10.72 -4.36 6.14
C LEU A 101 -12.22 -4.65 6.23
N LYS A 102 -12.73 -5.64 5.49
CA LYS A 102 -14.13 -6.09 5.55
C LYS A 102 -14.52 -6.59 6.95
N ALA A 103 -13.60 -7.25 7.64
CA ALA A 103 -13.84 -7.75 8.99
C ALA A 103 -13.69 -6.70 10.09
N SER A 104 -12.91 -5.64 9.85
CA SER A 104 -12.48 -4.69 10.90
C SER A 104 -13.09 -3.29 10.78
N THR A 105 -13.64 -2.91 9.63
CA THR A 105 -14.08 -1.55 9.33
C THR A 105 -15.42 -1.54 8.58
N ASP A 106 -16.06 -0.37 8.45
CA ASP A 106 -17.13 -0.14 7.47
C ASP A 106 -16.49 -0.03 6.07
N TYR A 107 -16.23 -1.20 5.46
CA TYR A 107 -15.50 -1.30 4.20
C TYR A 107 -16.38 -1.08 2.99
N GLN A 108 -15.94 -0.20 2.11
CA GLN A 108 -16.56 0.05 0.82
C GLN A 108 -15.69 -0.51 -0.31
N GLU A 109 -16.25 -1.36 -1.14
CA GLU A 109 -15.60 -1.81 -2.38
C GLU A 109 -15.55 -0.66 -3.39
N ILE A 110 -14.43 -0.51 -4.07
CA ILE A 110 -14.20 0.49 -5.13
C ILE A 110 -13.50 -0.17 -6.31
N ASP A 111 -13.67 0.38 -7.50
CA ASP A 111 -13.03 -0.12 -8.71
C ASP A 111 -11.51 -0.02 -8.64
N ASP A 112 -10.81 -0.99 -9.23
CA ASP A 112 -9.35 -1.01 -9.33
C ASP A 112 -8.90 -0.08 -10.47
N VAL A 113 -8.67 1.19 -10.15
CA VAL A 113 -8.19 2.25 -11.06
C VAL A 113 -6.84 2.75 -10.59
N CYS A 114 -5.89 2.96 -11.52
CA CYS A 114 -4.56 3.48 -11.22
C CYS A 114 -4.62 4.87 -10.56
N CYS A 115 -3.71 5.14 -9.62
CA CYS A 115 -3.59 6.48 -9.00
C CYS A 115 -2.89 7.52 -9.89
N GLY A 116 -2.24 7.09 -10.98
CA GLY A 116 -1.48 7.97 -11.87
C GLY A 116 -0.04 8.29 -11.42
N GLY A 117 0.37 7.86 -10.21
CA GLY A 117 1.64 8.27 -9.57
C GLY A 117 2.81 7.31 -9.75
N GLY A 118 2.90 6.52 -10.84
CA GLY A 118 3.94 5.49 -11.01
C GLY A 118 5.36 6.06 -11.18
N GLY A 119 6.28 5.76 -10.27
CA GLY A 119 7.70 6.14 -10.34
C GLY A 119 7.90 7.65 -10.54
N LEU A 120 8.59 8.06 -11.60
CA LEU A 120 8.76 9.46 -12.02
C LEU A 120 7.70 9.92 -13.03
N PHE A 121 6.65 9.13 -13.28
CA PHE A 121 5.65 9.43 -14.30
C PHE A 121 4.95 10.78 -14.03
N THR A 122 4.62 11.07 -12.78
CA THR A 122 4.04 12.35 -12.34
C THR A 122 4.93 13.54 -12.71
N PHE A 123 6.24 13.39 -12.65
CA PHE A 123 7.18 14.46 -12.99
C PHE A 123 7.42 14.58 -14.50
N LYS A 124 7.44 13.47 -15.22
CA LYS A 124 7.67 13.45 -16.67
C LYS A 124 6.42 13.81 -17.48
N TYR A 125 5.25 13.42 -16.99
CA TYR A 125 3.97 13.55 -17.68
C TYR A 125 2.87 14.03 -16.72
N PRO A 126 3.01 15.24 -16.12
CA PRO A 126 2.12 15.71 -15.05
C PRO A 126 0.64 15.77 -15.50
N GLU A 127 0.36 16.28 -16.69
CA GLU A 127 -1.00 16.38 -17.22
C GLU A 127 -1.68 15.01 -17.35
N LEU A 128 -0.94 14.01 -17.86
CA LEU A 128 -1.46 12.66 -18.03
C LEU A 128 -1.62 11.97 -16.66
N SER A 129 -0.69 12.20 -15.73
CA SER A 129 -0.80 11.74 -14.35
C SER A 129 -2.05 12.29 -13.68
N ASP A 130 -2.31 13.58 -13.83
CA ASP A 130 -3.50 14.24 -13.27
C ASP A 130 -4.79 13.71 -13.90
N MET A 131 -4.84 13.50 -15.21
CA MET A 131 -6.02 12.90 -15.88
C MET A 131 -6.33 11.49 -15.32
N ILE A 132 -5.32 10.65 -15.17
CA ILE A 132 -5.48 9.31 -14.58
C ILE A 132 -5.92 9.43 -13.12
N GLY A 133 -5.29 10.34 -12.36
CA GLY A 133 -5.61 10.61 -10.98
C GLY A 133 -7.04 11.11 -10.78
N GLN A 134 -7.52 12.01 -11.62
CA GLN A 134 -8.90 12.49 -11.59
C GLN A 134 -9.91 11.37 -11.79
N ARG A 135 -9.67 10.48 -12.76
CA ARG A 135 -10.51 9.28 -12.95
C ARG A 135 -10.55 8.42 -11.69
N ARG A 136 -9.41 8.27 -10.99
CA ARG A 136 -9.37 7.58 -9.69
C ARG A 136 -10.20 8.32 -8.65
N MET A 137 -10.14 9.64 -8.62
CA MET A 137 -10.90 10.45 -7.68
C MET A 137 -12.42 10.34 -7.90
N GLU A 138 -12.87 10.18 -9.13
CA GLU A 138 -14.30 9.97 -9.46
C GLU A 138 -14.83 8.68 -8.82
N THR A 139 -14.02 7.60 -8.80
CA THR A 139 -14.43 6.33 -8.16
C THR A 139 -14.44 6.39 -6.64
N LEU A 140 -13.79 7.40 -6.04
CA LEU A 140 -13.79 7.66 -4.60
C LEU A 140 -14.92 8.62 -4.17
N LEU A 141 -15.68 9.17 -5.12
CA LEU A 141 -16.85 9.97 -4.83
C LEU A 141 -17.96 9.05 -4.33
N LEU A 142 -18.07 9.01 -3.02
CA LEU A 142 -19.21 8.37 -2.37
C LEU A 142 -20.48 9.09 -2.80
N PRO A 143 -21.56 8.38 -3.14
CA PRO A 143 -22.86 9.01 -3.22
C PRO A 143 -23.10 9.72 -1.88
N GLU A 144 -23.53 10.97 -1.93
CA GLU A 144 -23.98 11.72 -0.76
C GLU A 144 -25.19 11.01 -0.14
N THR A 145 -24.95 9.88 0.48
CA THR A 145 -26.00 9.16 1.20
C THR A 145 -26.03 9.68 2.62
N SER A 146 -26.97 10.59 2.82
CA SER A 146 -27.76 10.64 4.05
C SER A 146 -27.10 11.23 5.31
N ASN A 147 -27.83 11.99 6.01
CA ASN A 147 -28.06 12.28 7.44
C ASN A 147 -27.17 11.60 8.52
N MET A 148 -26.07 10.95 8.17
CA MET A 148 -25.14 10.37 9.11
C MET A 148 -24.06 11.39 9.50
N LYS A 149 -23.67 11.38 10.77
CA LYS A 149 -22.56 12.20 11.29
C LYS A 149 -21.33 12.03 10.38
N PRO A 150 -20.55 13.09 10.14
CA PRO A 150 -19.35 13.03 9.30
C PRO A 150 -18.34 12.06 9.93
N VAL A 151 -18.33 10.81 9.43
CA VAL A 151 -17.31 9.83 9.78
C VAL A 151 -16.16 10.04 8.81
N THR A 152 -14.95 10.15 9.34
CA THR A 152 -13.75 10.26 8.50
C THR A 152 -13.65 9.03 7.60
N PHE A 153 -13.56 9.26 6.29
CA PHE A 153 -13.39 8.21 5.30
C PHE A 153 -11.90 8.06 4.98
N TYR A 154 -11.38 6.85 5.09
CA TYR A 154 -9.99 6.55 4.76
C TYR A 154 -9.87 5.77 3.45
N VAL A 155 -9.11 6.30 2.52
CA VAL A 155 -8.57 5.53 1.40
C VAL A 155 -7.30 4.86 1.87
N VAL A 156 -7.33 3.54 1.97
CA VAL A 156 -6.24 2.73 2.49
C VAL A 156 -5.45 2.12 1.34
N THR A 157 -4.13 2.13 1.43
CA THR A 157 -3.25 1.47 0.46
C THR A 157 -2.03 0.87 1.17
N ASN A 158 -1.38 -0.12 0.56
CA ASN A 158 -0.09 -0.66 1.03
C ASN A 158 1.10 -0.15 0.20
N CYS A 159 0.90 0.90 -0.61
CA CYS A 159 1.96 1.50 -1.42
C CYS A 159 2.22 2.95 -1.02
N PRO A 160 3.41 3.29 -0.48
CA PRO A 160 3.75 4.67 -0.13
C PRO A 160 3.67 5.64 -1.33
N GLY A 161 4.05 5.20 -2.53
CA GLY A 161 3.94 6.01 -3.74
C GLY A 161 2.49 6.33 -4.12
N CYS A 162 1.59 5.34 -4.04
CA CYS A 162 0.17 5.59 -4.24
C CYS A 162 -0.41 6.49 -3.13
N MET A 163 0.05 6.32 -1.89
CA MET A 163 -0.38 7.19 -0.79
C MET A 163 -0.04 8.65 -1.06
N MET A 164 1.20 8.96 -1.44
CA MET A 164 1.63 10.33 -1.79
C MET A 164 0.81 10.91 -2.95
N GLN A 165 0.59 10.14 -4.00
CA GLN A 165 -0.20 10.59 -5.16
C GLN A 165 -1.66 10.85 -4.80
N LEU A 166 -2.29 9.97 -4.02
CA LEU A 166 -3.66 10.16 -3.58
C LEU A 166 -3.81 11.34 -2.61
N GLU A 167 -2.84 11.57 -1.73
CA GLU A 167 -2.79 12.76 -0.86
C GLU A 167 -2.69 14.05 -1.69
N TYR A 168 -1.82 14.06 -2.71
CA TYR A 168 -1.71 15.19 -3.64
C TYR A 168 -3.05 15.48 -4.33
N LEU A 169 -3.70 14.47 -4.90
CA LEU A 169 -4.98 14.62 -5.58
C LEU A 169 -6.11 15.10 -4.65
N LEU A 170 -6.08 14.68 -3.38
CA LEU A 170 -7.07 15.09 -2.37
C LEU A 170 -6.81 16.49 -1.81
N SER A 171 -5.57 17.01 -1.89
CA SER A 171 -5.22 18.34 -1.39
C SER A 171 -5.98 19.47 -2.10
N SER A 172 -6.48 19.21 -3.31
CA SER A 172 -7.22 20.18 -4.13
C SER A 172 -8.70 20.37 -3.77
N GLY A 173 -9.22 19.78 -2.67
CA GLY A 173 -10.51 20.24 -2.20
C GLY A 173 -11.56 19.25 -1.70
N LYS A 174 -11.23 17.99 -1.41
CA LYS A 174 -12.22 17.06 -0.84
C LYS A 174 -12.11 16.96 0.68
N GLN A 175 -12.97 17.65 1.38
CA GLN A 175 -13.06 17.55 2.84
C GLN A 175 -13.61 16.19 3.26
N GLY A 176 -13.00 15.60 4.30
CA GLY A 176 -13.50 14.37 4.94
C GLY A 176 -12.85 13.07 4.45
N ILE A 177 -12.09 13.08 3.36
CA ILE A 177 -11.32 11.90 2.89
C ILE A 177 -9.85 12.04 3.32
N ARG A 178 -9.27 10.97 3.85
CA ARG A 178 -7.86 10.90 4.21
C ARG A 178 -7.23 9.65 3.61
N VAL A 179 -5.96 9.72 3.26
CA VAL A 179 -5.19 8.56 2.82
C VAL A 179 -4.41 7.99 3.98
N ARG A 180 -4.31 6.67 4.06
CA ARG A 180 -3.52 5.96 5.07
C ARG A 180 -2.82 4.75 4.47
N HIS A 181 -1.59 4.53 4.89
CA HIS A 181 -0.98 3.23 4.71
C HIS A 181 -1.67 2.23 5.65
N ILE A 182 -1.97 1.03 5.16
CA ILE A 182 -2.70 0.02 5.94
C ILE A 182 -2.02 -0.30 7.28
N LEU A 183 -0.69 -0.35 7.35
CA LEU A 183 0.04 -0.57 8.60
C LEU A 183 -0.20 0.55 9.62
N ASN A 184 -0.35 1.81 9.16
CA ASN A 184 -0.66 2.92 10.06
C ASN A 184 -2.08 2.80 10.63
N LEU A 185 -3.04 2.35 9.80
CA LEU A 185 -4.40 2.09 10.29
C LEU A 185 -4.42 1.02 11.38
N ILE A 186 -3.65 -0.05 11.20
CA ILE A 186 -3.50 -1.14 12.18
C ILE A 186 -2.85 -0.63 13.47
N THR A 187 -1.75 0.09 13.37
CA THR A 187 -1.03 0.61 14.55
C THR A 187 -1.83 1.65 15.33
N ASP A 188 -2.60 2.48 14.65
CA ASP A 188 -3.47 3.47 15.29
C ASP A 188 -4.62 2.77 16.05
N ALA A 189 -5.18 1.71 15.50
CA ALA A 189 -6.18 0.89 16.18
C ALA A 189 -5.64 0.24 17.47
N HIS A 190 -4.39 -0.22 17.47
CA HIS A 190 -3.75 -0.79 18.65
C HIS A 190 -3.49 0.23 19.76
N LYS A 191 -3.12 1.47 19.41
CA LYS A 191 -2.88 2.55 20.39
C LYS A 191 -4.16 2.99 21.12
N THR A 192 -5.32 2.80 20.50
CA THR A 192 -6.62 3.19 21.07
C THR A 192 -7.23 2.14 22.00
N GLY A 193 -6.50 1.10 22.36
CA GLY A 193 -6.88 0.16 23.43
C GLY A 193 -7.64 -1.08 22.97
N CYS A 194 -7.49 -1.50 21.72
CA CYS A 194 -7.98 -2.82 21.31
C CYS A 194 -7.02 -3.90 21.83
N PRO A 195 -7.49 -4.87 22.67
CA PRO A 195 -6.64 -5.93 23.22
C PRO A 195 -6.14 -6.82 22.09
N VAL A 196 -4.83 -6.90 21.90
CA VAL A 196 -4.19 -7.95 21.11
C VAL A 196 -4.33 -9.25 21.89
N PRO A 197 -4.88 -10.33 21.33
CA PRO A 197 -4.78 -11.62 21.97
C PRO A 197 -3.31 -12.03 22.03
N HIS A 198 -2.75 -12.05 23.24
CA HIS A 198 -1.45 -12.66 23.47
C HIS A 198 -1.55 -14.13 23.09
N THR A 199 -0.80 -14.56 22.08
CA THR A 199 -0.55 -15.98 21.85
C THR A 199 0.11 -16.52 23.10
N GLN A 200 -0.61 -17.36 23.84
CA GLN A 200 -0.02 -18.17 24.90
C GLN A 200 0.97 -19.12 24.25
N GLU A 201 2.18 -19.15 24.80
CA GLU A 201 3.25 -20.10 24.51
C GLU A 201 2.81 -21.55 24.65
#